data_8fc8bfff6240bb2ff23df0e835ecc708
#
_entry.id   8fc8bfff6240bb2ff23df0e835ecc708
#
_cell.length_a   1.000
_cell.length_b   1.000
_cell.length_c   1.000
_cell.angle_alpha   90.00
_cell.angle_beta   90.00
_cell.angle_gamma   90.00
#
_symmetry.space_group_name_H-M   'P 1'
#
loop_
_entity.id
_entity.type
_entity.pdbx_description
1 polymer ?
#
loop_
_entity_poly.entity_id
_entity_poly.type
_entity_poly.pdbx_seq_one_letter_code
_entity_poly.pdbx_strand_id
1 'polypeptide(L)'
;MAFNVADLFEHTADAVPERTALICGEDRRSYAQLDERSTRLAHTLADQGIVPGDHVGIYALNSIQWIEAVLAITKIRAVPVNVNYRYVEEELRYLFDNADLKGLFYGEEFGPRVAAVKDTLPLLKTLVMIEDGAGENQADLDPILFEDAVAKGSPVRDFPKRSGDDQVIIYTGGTTGMPKGVMWRSEDIFFALMGGVDPFTREPVKSEFEQSEKAKASAGQLVFMTPPPLMHGAAFVASLMNLFQGNVNVLVRKFEPEEIWRLIERHKVNSLLIVGDAMARPLIETLEALEARGEKLDLSSFLSLSSSAAVFSPAVKERFLDRFPNLVITDSIGATESGFNGLVTVSKENLGNKAGGPRVTPGKDTVVLDENLRPVEPGSGVVGKVARGGNIPLGYYKDPEKTAQTWVTAADGKRYAMPGDFAMVEADGTITLLGRGSVCINTGGEKVYPEEVEQALKAHPAVFDAVVVGVPDERWGQKVAAVVEFRPGCDATLEELREHSRAHIAGYKLPRELHVVDRIERSPSGKPDYPWAKTLAESGNYRVAVSP
;
A
#
# COMPACT_ATOMS: atom_id res chain seq x y z
N MET A 1 -4.27 -28.08 -9.91
CA MET A 1 -3.73 -27.20 -8.87
C MET A 1 -4.34 -25.85 -9.11
N ALA A 2 -4.92 -25.24 -8.09
CA ALA A 2 -5.48 -23.92 -8.20
C ALA A 2 -4.91 -23.07 -7.06
N PHE A 3 -4.04 -22.11 -7.38
CA PHE A 3 -3.54 -21.15 -6.40
C PHE A 3 -4.63 -20.13 -6.10
N ASN A 4 -5.64 -20.57 -5.33
CA ASN A 4 -6.76 -19.73 -4.90
C ASN A 4 -6.51 -19.18 -3.50
N VAL A 5 -6.86 -17.93 -3.26
CA VAL A 5 -6.64 -17.23 -1.96
C VAL A 5 -7.24 -18.01 -0.79
N ALA A 6 -8.48 -18.51 -0.94
CA ALA A 6 -9.13 -19.26 0.14
C ALA A 6 -8.50 -20.64 0.34
N ASP A 7 -8.13 -21.36 -0.74
CA ASP A 7 -7.50 -22.69 -0.64
C ASP A 7 -6.12 -22.57 0.03
N LEU A 8 -5.30 -21.59 -0.36
CA LEU A 8 -3.98 -21.34 0.24
C LEU A 8 -4.08 -21.09 1.75
N PHE A 9 -5.09 -20.32 2.18
CA PHE A 9 -5.34 -20.10 3.59
C PHE A 9 -5.81 -21.38 4.30
N GLU A 10 -6.77 -22.11 3.73
CA GLU A 10 -7.30 -23.35 4.30
C GLU A 10 -6.22 -24.42 4.47
N HIS A 11 -5.30 -24.56 3.50
CA HIS A 11 -4.15 -25.48 3.63
C HIS A 11 -3.26 -25.12 4.82
N THR A 12 -3.06 -23.82 5.07
CA THR A 12 -2.28 -23.38 6.23
C THR A 12 -3.05 -23.57 7.54
N ALA A 13 -4.35 -23.28 7.55
CA ALA A 13 -5.19 -23.51 8.72
C ALA A 13 -5.22 -24.99 9.12
N ASP A 14 -5.25 -25.91 8.14
CA ASP A 14 -5.19 -27.36 8.38
C ASP A 14 -3.79 -27.80 8.86
N ALA A 15 -2.74 -27.16 8.37
CA ALA A 15 -1.36 -27.53 8.72
C ALA A 15 -0.95 -27.08 10.14
N VAL A 16 -1.47 -25.91 10.59
CA VAL A 16 -1.07 -25.28 11.87
C VAL A 16 -2.28 -24.68 12.64
N PRO A 17 -3.35 -25.46 12.89
CA PRO A 17 -4.64 -24.97 13.39
C PRO A 17 -4.56 -24.21 14.71
N GLU A 18 -3.68 -24.63 15.62
CA GLU A 18 -3.56 -24.05 16.97
C GLU A 18 -2.67 -22.80 17.04
N ARG A 19 -1.95 -22.49 15.95
CA ARG A 19 -1.13 -21.28 15.92
C ARG A 19 -2.00 -20.04 15.92
N THR A 20 -1.51 -18.98 16.57
CA THR A 20 -2.15 -17.66 16.47
C THR A 20 -2.00 -17.13 15.05
N ALA A 21 -3.10 -16.72 14.43
CA ALA A 21 -3.13 -16.10 13.10
C ALA A 21 -3.19 -14.58 13.18
N LEU A 22 -4.13 -14.06 13.98
CA LEU A 22 -4.41 -12.63 14.08
C LEU A 22 -4.46 -12.17 15.54
N ILE A 23 -3.97 -10.94 15.75
CA ILE A 23 -4.11 -10.18 17.01
C ILE A 23 -4.56 -8.76 16.64
N CYS A 24 -5.57 -8.23 17.34
CA CYS A 24 -6.00 -6.83 17.22
C CYS A 24 -6.50 -6.35 18.59
N GLY A 25 -5.75 -5.45 19.23
CA GLY A 25 -6.01 -5.09 20.63
C GLY A 25 -5.90 -6.30 21.56
N GLU A 26 -6.96 -6.62 22.28
CA GLU A 26 -7.03 -7.80 23.16
C GLU A 26 -7.57 -9.05 22.44
N ASP A 27 -8.13 -8.89 21.25
CA ASP A 27 -8.71 -9.99 20.48
C ASP A 27 -7.64 -10.81 19.77
N ARG A 28 -7.85 -12.13 19.77
CA ARG A 28 -6.98 -13.09 19.09
C ARG A 28 -7.80 -14.14 18.34
N ARG A 29 -7.24 -14.63 17.24
CA ARG A 29 -7.76 -15.81 16.53
C ARG A 29 -6.63 -16.78 16.22
N SER A 30 -6.86 -18.06 16.50
CA SER A 30 -6.03 -19.12 15.92
C SER A 30 -6.38 -19.31 14.45
N TYR A 31 -5.55 -20.05 13.71
CA TYR A 31 -5.83 -20.42 12.33
C TYR A 31 -7.15 -21.20 12.22
N ALA A 32 -7.39 -22.16 13.11
CA ALA A 32 -8.66 -22.90 13.15
C ALA A 32 -9.87 -22.01 13.44
N GLN A 33 -9.76 -21.08 14.39
CA GLN A 33 -10.83 -20.14 14.71
C GLN A 33 -11.12 -19.19 13.54
N LEU A 34 -10.07 -18.67 12.90
CA LEU A 34 -10.20 -17.78 11.75
C LEU A 34 -10.88 -18.50 10.57
N ASP A 35 -10.50 -19.75 10.35
CA ASP A 35 -11.09 -20.58 9.31
C ASP A 35 -12.56 -20.92 9.59
N GLU A 36 -12.88 -21.39 10.78
CA GLU A 36 -14.27 -21.70 11.16
C GLU A 36 -15.17 -20.48 11.03
N ARG A 37 -14.77 -19.32 11.57
CA ARG A 37 -15.58 -18.11 11.54
C ARG A 37 -15.77 -17.58 10.13
N SER A 38 -14.70 -17.57 9.31
CA SER A 38 -14.83 -17.18 7.90
C SER A 38 -15.67 -18.17 7.08
N THR A 39 -15.64 -19.47 7.41
CA THR A 39 -16.52 -20.48 6.80
C THR A 39 -17.98 -20.25 7.15
N ARG A 40 -18.31 -20.00 8.41
CA ARG A 40 -19.66 -19.66 8.86
C ARG A 40 -20.19 -18.40 8.17
N LEU A 41 -19.36 -17.36 8.13
CA LEU A 41 -19.69 -16.09 7.48
C LEU A 41 -19.94 -16.27 5.98
N ALA A 42 -19.16 -17.14 5.32
CA ALA A 42 -19.32 -17.49 3.91
C ALA A 42 -20.69 -18.13 3.64
N HIS A 43 -21.14 -19.06 4.50
CA HIS A 43 -22.49 -19.64 4.40
C HIS A 43 -23.58 -18.59 4.54
N THR A 44 -23.45 -17.69 5.51
CA THR A 44 -24.43 -16.60 5.68
C THR A 44 -24.50 -15.71 4.44
N LEU A 45 -23.36 -15.38 3.82
CA LEU A 45 -23.37 -14.62 2.55
C LEU A 45 -24.08 -15.38 1.43
N ALA A 46 -23.82 -16.68 1.29
CA ALA A 46 -24.50 -17.53 0.29
C ALA A 46 -26.01 -17.61 0.55
N ASP A 47 -26.45 -17.74 1.80
CA ASP A 47 -27.87 -17.74 2.21
C ASP A 47 -28.55 -16.39 1.92
N GLN A 48 -27.78 -15.29 1.92
CA GLN A 48 -28.25 -13.97 1.50
C GLN A 48 -28.25 -13.78 -0.03
N GLY A 49 -27.93 -14.82 -0.78
CA GLY A 49 -27.98 -14.80 -2.24
C GLY A 49 -26.72 -14.28 -2.93
N ILE A 50 -25.59 -14.15 -2.23
CA ILE A 50 -24.28 -13.88 -2.85
C ILE A 50 -23.80 -15.16 -3.54
N VAL A 51 -23.51 -15.05 -4.84
CA VAL A 51 -23.09 -16.17 -5.67
C VAL A 51 -21.67 -15.94 -6.25
N PRO A 52 -21.02 -16.99 -6.81
CA PRO A 52 -19.71 -16.85 -7.43
C PRO A 52 -19.65 -15.70 -8.45
N GLY A 53 -18.64 -14.85 -8.34
CA GLY A 53 -18.44 -13.67 -9.18
C GLY A 53 -19.17 -12.41 -8.70
N ASP A 54 -20.01 -12.48 -7.68
CA ASP A 54 -20.62 -11.29 -7.09
C ASP A 54 -19.59 -10.46 -6.31
N HIS A 55 -19.69 -9.16 -6.40
CA HIS A 55 -18.78 -8.25 -5.73
C HIS A 55 -19.31 -7.86 -4.35
N VAL A 56 -18.44 -8.00 -3.34
CA VAL A 56 -18.76 -7.67 -1.94
C VAL A 56 -17.72 -6.68 -1.41
N GLY A 57 -18.18 -5.50 -1.00
CA GLY A 57 -17.35 -4.42 -0.48
C GLY A 57 -16.96 -4.64 0.99
N ILE A 58 -15.81 -4.09 1.39
CA ILE A 58 -15.39 -4.01 2.79
C ILE A 58 -15.03 -2.56 3.12
N TYR A 59 -15.88 -1.90 3.89
CA TYR A 59 -15.81 -0.49 4.28
C TYR A 59 -15.63 -0.36 5.80
N ALA A 60 -14.42 -0.64 6.27
CA ALA A 60 -14.13 -0.68 7.70
C ALA A 60 -12.66 -0.31 7.98
N LEU A 61 -12.37 0.05 9.24
CA LEU A 61 -11.01 0.16 9.75
C LEU A 61 -10.35 -1.23 9.86
N ASN A 62 -9.05 -1.26 10.08
CA ASN A 62 -8.32 -2.49 10.33
C ASN A 62 -8.92 -3.24 11.53
N SER A 63 -9.25 -4.50 11.33
CA SER A 63 -9.80 -5.38 12.36
C SER A 63 -9.63 -6.85 11.95
N ILE A 64 -9.83 -7.76 12.89
CA ILE A 64 -9.90 -9.19 12.60
C ILE A 64 -11.06 -9.49 11.64
N GLN A 65 -12.20 -8.85 11.86
CA GLN A 65 -13.41 -9.00 11.04
C GLN A 65 -13.17 -8.60 9.57
N TRP A 66 -12.29 -7.64 9.31
CA TRP A 66 -11.90 -7.26 7.95
C TRP A 66 -11.28 -8.44 7.20
N ILE A 67 -10.36 -9.17 7.85
CA ILE A 67 -9.73 -10.38 7.27
C ILE A 67 -10.72 -11.54 7.20
N GLU A 68 -11.55 -11.75 8.24
CA GLU A 68 -12.61 -12.76 8.23
C GLU A 68 -13.57 -12.53 7.03
N ALA A 69 -13.92 -11.27 6.74
CA ALA A 69 -14.76 -10.91 5.59
C ALA A 69 -14.09 -11.26 4.24
N VAL A 70 -12.81 -10.92 4.04
CA VAL A 70 -12.07 -11.29 2.81
C VAL A 70 -12.10 -12.80 2.60
N LEU A 71 -11.76 -13.56 3.64
CA LEU A 71 -11.72 -15.02 3.56
C LEU A 71 -13.11 -15.59 3.28
N ALA A 72 -14.17 -15.09 3.93
CA ALA A 72 -15.52 -15.52 3.69
C ALA A 72 -15.98 -15.28 2.24
N ILE A 73 -15.70 -14.09 1.71
CA ILE A 73 -16.04 -13.71 0.33
C ILE A 73 -15.33 -14.64 -0.66
N THR A 74 -14.03 -14.88 -0.45
CA THR A 74 -13.23 -15.73 -1.36
C THR A 74 -13.61 -17.21 -1.26
N LYS A 75 -14.05 -17.70 -0.07
CA LYS A 75 -14.51 -19.08 0.11
C LYS A 75 -15.70 -19.45 -0.79
N ILE A 76 -16.63 -18.55 -1.01
CA ILE A 76 -17.78 -18.73 -1.91
C ILE A 76 -17.52 -18.29 -3.35
N ARG A 77 -16.25 -17.97 -3.70
CA ARG A 77 -15.84 -17.49 -5.04
C ARG A 77 -16.47 -16.15 -5.44
N ALA A 78 -16.94 -15.38 -4.46
CA ALA A 78 -17.29 -13.98 -4.65
C ALA A 78 -16.01 -13.13 -4.69
N VAL A 79 -16.14 -11.88 -5.10
CA VAL A 79 -15.02 -10.98 -5.36
C VAL A 79 -14.93 -9.93 -4.25
N PRO A 80 -13.90 -9.95 -3.41
CA PRO A 80 -13.70 -8.91 -2.41
C PRO A 80 -13.28 -7.60 -3.06
N VAL A 81 -13.90 -6.50 -2.61
CA VAL A 81 -13.63 -5.13 -3.06
C VAL A 81 -13.29 -4.28 -1.84
N ASN A 82 -12.08 -3.72 -1.79
CA ASN A 82 -11.71 -2.78 -0.74
C ASN A 82 -12.39 -1.44 -0.96
N VAL A 83 -12.88 -0.83 0.13
CA VAL A 83 -13.45 0.51 0.13
C VAL A 83 -12.65 1.42 1.05
N ASN A 84 -12.24 2.57 0.56
CA ASN A 84 -11.52 3.54 1.37
C ASN A 84 -12.46 4.16 2.41
N TYR A 85 -12.19 3.95 3.70
CA TYR A 85 -13.03 4.42 4.81
C TYR A 85 -13.08 5.96 4.95
N ARG A 86 -12.23 6.68 4.22
CA ARG A 86 -12.23 8.15 4.20
C ARG A 86 -13.16 8.74 3.13
N TYR A 87 -13.65 7.91 2.22
CA TYR A 87 -14.57 8.39 1.18
C TYR A 87 -15.85 8.95 1.80
N VAL A 88 -16.31 10.03 1.19
CA VAL A 88 -17.58 10.68 1.49
C VAL A 88 -18.67 10.13 0.55
N GLU A 89 -19.92 10.58 0.75
CA GLU A 89 -21.10 9.99 0.11
C GLU A 89 -21.01 9.96 -1.43
N GLU A 90 -20.44 10.99 -2.05
CA GLU A 90 -20.33 11.04 -3.52
C GLU A 90 -19.35 9.98 -4.05
N GLU A 91 -18.19 9.84 -3.41
CA GLU A 91 -17.19 8.85 -3.76
C GLU A 91 -17.69 7.43 -3.48
N LEU A 92 -18.42 7.22 -2.37
CA LEU A 92 -19.03 5.94 -2.04
C LEU A 92 -20.10 5.54 -3.05
N ARG A 93 -20.98 6.48 -3.44
CA ARG A 93 -22.00 6.22 -4.47
C ARG A 93 -21.36 5.80 -5.77
N TYR A 94 -20.32 6.55 -6.19
CA TYR A 94 -19.58 6.19 -7.40
C TYR A 94 -18.95 4.78 -7.29
N LEU A 95 -18.20 4.51 -6.21
CA LEU A 95 -17.49 3.25 -6.09
C LEU A 95 -18.46 2.06 -6.01
N PHE A 96 -19.52 2.16 -5.20
CA PHE A 96 -20.47 1.07 -5.01
C PHE A 96 -21.24 0.74 -6.30
N ASP A 97 -21.62 1.77 -7.07
CA ASP A 97 -22.25 1.62 -8.38
C ASP A 97 -21.27 1.09 -9.43
N ASN A 98 -20.08 1.70 -9.53
CA ASN A 98 -19.05 1.28 -10.49
C ASN A 98 -18.62 -0.18 -10.24
N ALA A 99 -18.49 -0.59 -8.98
CA ALA A 99 -18.10 -1.94 -8.59
C ALA A 99 -19.27 -2.95 -8.64
N ASP A 100 -20.50 -2.55 -8.98
CA ASP A 100 -21.69 -3.42 -8.94
C ASP A 100 -21.82 -4.18 -7.60
N LEU A 101 -21.61 -3.51 -6.48
CA LEU A 101 -21.63 -4.16 -5.18
C LEU A 101 -23.02 -4.76 -4.89
N LYS A 102 -23.03 -6.06 -4.56
CA LYS A 102 -24.24 -6.77 -4.09
C LYS A 102 -24.27 -6.93 -2.59
N GLY A 103 -23.11 -6.99 -1.94
CA GLY A 103 -22.95 -7.03 -0.50
C GLY A 103 -21.94 -6.01 0.00
N LEU A 104 -22.07 -5.62 1.26
CA LEU A 104 -21.16 -4.70 1.94
C LEU A 104 -20.98 -5.10 3.40
N PHE A 105 -19.72 -5.32 3.79
CA PHE A 105 -19.31 -5.25 5.19
C PHE A 105 -18.94 -3.82 5.51
N TYR A 106 -19.46 -3.28 6.61
CA TYR A 106 -19.10 -1.93 7.02
C TYR A 106 -18.95 -1.81 8.54
N GLY A 107 -18.03 -0.96 8.99
CA GLY A 107 -17.90 -0.61 10.40
C GLY A 107 -19.06 0.26 10.85
N GLU A 108 -19.55 0.06 12.07
CA GLU A 108 -20.69 0.77 12.65
C GLU A 108 -20.52 2.31 12.54
N GLU A 109 -19.29 2.83 12.76
CA GLU A 109 -18.97 4.27 12.63
C GLU A 109 -19.25 4.85 11.23
N PHE A 110 -19.34 4.01 10.19
CA PHE A 110 -19.58 4.44 8.80
C PHE A 110 -21.04 4.31 8.36
N GLY A 111 -21.90 3.81 9.20
CA GLY A 111 -23.30 3.56 8.87
C GLY A 111 -24.07 4.79 8.38
N PRO A 112 -23.92 5.99 8.96
CA PRO A 112 -24.58 7.20 8.43
C PRO A 112 -24.24 7.47 6.96
N ARG A 113 -23.00 7.24 6.53
CA ARG A 113 -22.58 7.40 5.13
C ARG A 113 -23.17 6.32 4.23
N VAL A 114 -23.25 5.08 4.73
CA VAL A 114 -23.88 3.97 3.98
C VAL A 114 -25.37 4.27 3.80
N ALA A 115 -26.07 4.70 4.85
CA ALA A 115 -27.48 5.07 4.79
C ALA A 115 -27.74 6.20 3.75
N ALA A 116 -26.89 7.21 3.70
CA ALA A 116 -27.03 8.34 2.77
C ALA A 116 -26.92 7.95 1.28
N VAL A 117 -26.32 6.79 0.95
CA VAL A 117 -26.15 6.36 -0.45
C VAL A 117 -26.95 5.13 -0.82
N LYS A 118 -27.39 4.31 0.15
CA LYS A 118 -28.00 2.97 -0.04
C LYS A 118 -29.17 2.96 -1.00
N ASP A 119 -30.09 3.93 -0.89
CA ASP A 119 -31.31 4.00 -1.68
C ASP A 119 -31.05 4.24 -3.18
N THR A 120 -29.89 4.76 -3.53
CA THR A 120 -29.48 4.97 -4.93
C THR A 120 -28.78 3.77 -5.56
N LEU A 121 -28.61 2.67 -4.82
CA LEU A 121 -27.81 1.50 -5.19
C LEU A 121 -28.67 0.22 -5.23
N PRO A 122 -29.40 -0.02 -6.33
CA PRO A 122 -30.39 -1.11 -6.41
C PRO A 122 -29.78 -2.52 -6.33
N LEU A 123 -28.48 -2.68 -6.65
CA LEU A 123 -27.79 -3.96 -6.56
C LEU A 123 -27.34 -4.28 -5.13
N LEU A 124 -27.05 -3.28 -4.30
CA LEU A 124 -26.58 -3.47 -2.93
C LEU A 124 -27.72 -3.88 -2.01
N LYS A 125 -27.80 -5.19 -1.69
CA LYS A 125 -28.90 -5.76 -0.90
C LYS A 125 -28.45 -6.33 0.42
N THR A 126 -27.26 -6.94 0.48
CA THR A 126 -26.76 -7.60 1.69
C THR A 126 -25.85 -6.64 2.44
N LEU A 127 -26.24 -6.27 3.65
CA LEU A 127 -25.46 -5.42 4.54
C LEU A 127 -25.06 -6.19 5.78
N VAL A 128 -23.77 -6.24 6.10
CA VAL A 128 -23.25 -6.85 7.33
C VAL A 128 -22.48 -5.76 8.10
N MET A 129 -22.92 -5.45 9.31
CA MET A 129 -22.32 -4.43 10.15
C MET A 129 -21.30 -5.06 11.10
N ILE A 130 -20.09 -4.52 11.08
CA ILE A 130 -19.04 -4.81 12.04
C ILE A 130 -19.23 -3.88 13.23
N GLU A 131 -19.60 -4.45 14.38
CA GLU A 131 -19.78 -3.73 15.63
C GLU A 131 -18.42 -3.25 16.13
N ASP A 132 -18.23 -1.96 16.21
CA ASP A 132 -16.98 -1.32 16.62
C ASP A 132 -17.12 -0.44 17.87
N GLY A 133 -18.32 -0.43 18.46
CA GLY A 133 -18.66 0.31 19.66
C GLY A 133 -18.88 1.80 19.45
N ALA A 134 -19.03 2.25 18.21
CA ALA A 134 -19.31 3.66 17.90
C ALA A 134 -20.72 4.07 18.34
N GLY A 135 -21.64 3.11 18.50
CA GLY A 135 -22.99 3.35 19.02
C GLY A 135 -23.90 4.15 18.08
N GLU A 136 -23.53 4.29 16.81
CA GLU A 136 -24.32 5.00 15.81
C GLU A 136 -25.59 4.22 15.47
N ASN A 137 -26.75 4.82 15.69
CA ASN A 137 -28.03 4.16 15.39
C ASN A 137 -28.28 4.08 13.88
N GLN A 138 -28.36 2.85 13.36
CA GLN A 138 -28.51 2.51 11.95
C GLN A 138 -29.94 2.03 11.64
N ALA A 139 -30.94 2.49 12.35
CA ALA A 139 -32.31 1.96 12.32
C ALA A 139 -32.92 1.79 10.90
N ASP A 140 -32.45 2.60 9.93
CA ASP A 140 -32.96 2.58 8.55
C ASP A 140 -32.22 1.61 7.61
N LEU A 141 -31.12 0.97 8.05
CA LEU A 141 -30.33 0.06 7.20
C LEU A 141 -30.65 -1.42 7.35
N ASP A 142 -31.20 -1.82 8.50
CA ASP A 142 -31.49 -3.23 8.87
C ASP A 142 -30.36 -4.21 8.52
N PRO A 143 -29.12 -3.98 8.99
CA PRO A 143 -28.00 -4.84 8.68
C PRO A 143 -28.04 -6.12 9.50
N ILE A 144 -27.40 -7.18 8.98
CA ILE A 144 -27.05 -8.34 9.79
C ILE A 144 -25.84 -7.95 10.65
N LEU A 145 -25.90 -8.18 11.96
CA LEU A 145 -24.74 -7.98 12.82
C LEU A 145 -23.68 -9.02 12.50
N PHE A 146 -22.41 -8.63 12.53
CA PHE A 146 -21.31 -9.51 12.12
C PHE A 146 -21.27 -10.80 12.94
N GLU A 147 -21.40 -10.71 14.26
CA GLU A 147 -21.38 -11.89 15.13
C GLU A 147 -22.63 -12.77 14.94
N ASP A 148 -23.78 -12.18 14.63
CA ASP A 148 -25.00 -12.94 14.26
C ASP A 148 -24.80 -13.67 12.93
N ALA A 149 -24.16 -13.04 11.96
CA ALA A 149 -23.83 -13.66 10.68
C ALA A 149 -22.92 -14.88 10.86
N VAL A 150 -21.89 -14.75 11.71
CA VAL A 150 -21.01 -15.87 12.07
C VAL A 150 -21.78 -16.97 12.81
N ALA A 151 -22.64 -16.61 13.77
CA ALA A 151 -23.37 -17.59 14.58
C ALA A 151 -24.37 -18.43 13.76
N LYS A 152 -24.98 -17.85 12.72
CA LYS A 152 -25.98 -18.50 11.87
C LYS A 152 -25.42 -19.50 10.88
N GLY A 153 -24.22 -19.24 10.33
CA GLY A 153 -23.65 -20.04 9.25
C GLY A 153 -23.15 -21.42 9.68
N SER A 154 -23.04 -22.33 8.72
CA SER A 154 -22.47 -23.67 8.92
C SER A 154 -20.94 -23.60 9.03
N PRO A 155 -20.28 -24.41 9.88
CA PRO A 155 -18.82 -24.52 9.94
C PRO A 155 -18.23 -25.46 8.87
N VAL A 156 -19.06 -26.08 8.03
CA VAL A 156 -18.64 -27.11 7.07
C VAL A 156 -18.13 -26.45 5.80
N ARG A 157 -16.94 -26.86 5.33
CA ARG A 157 -16.34 -26.40 4.06
C ARG A 157 -16.93 -27.18 2.87
N ASP A 158 -18.18 -26.98 2.52
CA ASP A 158 -18.89 -27.65 1.41
C ASP A 158 -19.16 -26.72 0.22
N PHE A 159 -18.23 -25.82 -0.03
CA PHE A 159 -18.30 -24.84 -1.12
C PHE A 159 -17.91 -25.46 -2.48
N PRO A 160 -18.40 -24.88 -3.60
CA PRO A 160 -17.97 -25.30 -4.94
C PRO A 160 -16.46 -25.20 -5.10
N LYS A 161 -15.88 -26.10 -5.91
CA LYS A 161 -14.45 -26.09 -6.22
C LYS A 161 -14.03 -24.73 -6.75
N ARG A 162 -13.00 -24.15 -6.13
CA ARG A 162 -12.42 -22.85 -6.47
C ARG A 162 -11.44 -22.94 -7.64
N SER A 163 -11.11 -21.80 -8.23
CA SER A 163 -10.22 -21.67 -9.37
C SER A 163 -9.15 -20.61 -9.11
N GLY A 164 -7.96 -20.78 -9.69
CA GLY A 164 -6.97 -19.70 -9.76
C GLY A 164 -7.45 -18.48 -10.55
N ASP A 165 -8.53 -18.63 -11.34
CA ASP A 165 -9.18 -17.53 -12.09
C ASP A 165 -10.16 -16.71 -11.24
N ASP A 166 -10.52 -17.17 -10.03
CA ASP A 166 -11.39 -16.39 -9.13
C ASP A 166 -10.71 -15.04 -8.83
N GLN A 167 -11.51 -13.98 -8.74
CA GLN A 167 -10.97 -12.63 -8.78
C GLN A 167 -10.91 -11.96 -7.41
N VAL A 168 -9.99 -11.00 -7.32
CA VAL A 168 -9.90 -9.98 -6.28
C VAL A 168 -9.83 -8.63 -6.99
N ILE A 169 -10.63 -7.65 -6.58
CA ILE A 169 -10.57 -6.30 -7.14
C ILE A 169 -10.05 -5.35 -6.07
N ILE A 170 -8.97 -4.63 -6.42
CA ILE A 170 -8.39 -3.61 -5.54
C ILE A 170 -8.66 -2.23 -6.16
N TYR A 171 -9.56 -1.46 -5.52
CA TYR A 171 -9.77 -0.07 -5.90
C TYR A 171 -8.61 0.81 -5.42
N THR A 172 -8.09 1.61 -6.33
CA THR A 172 -7.01 2.56 -6.05
C THR A 172 -7.48 3.98 -6.27
N GLY A 173 -7.14 4.89 -5.35
CA GLY A 173 -7.28 6.32 -5.58
C GLY A 173 -6.24 6.73 -6.63
N GLY A 174 -6.69 7.07 -7.82
CA GLY A 174 -5.82 7.65 -8.85
C GLY A 174 -5.38 9.06 -8.48
N THR A 175 -4.20 9.48 -8.94
CA THR A 175 -3.74 10.87 -8.81
C THR A 175 -4.57 11.83 -9.68
N THR A 176 -5.42 11.30 -10.54
CA THR A 176 -6.21 12.06 -11.52
C THR A 176 -7.59 11.42 -11.72
N GLY A 177 -8.54 11.66 -10.82
CA GLY A 177 -9.94 11.27 -11.01
C GLY A 177 -10.47 10.23 -10.01
N MET A 178 -11.64 9.68 -10.31
CA MET A 178 -12.35 8.73 -9.46
C MET A 178 -11.59 7.39 -9.33
N PRO A 179 -11.76 6.66 -8.22
CA PRO A 179 -11.09 5.39 -7.98
C PRO A 179 -11.37 4.35 -9.07
N LYS A 180 -10.37 3.53 -9.39
CA LYS A 180 -10.47 2.46 -10.39
C LYS A 180 -10.20 1.10 -9.76
N GLY A 181 -11.02 0.12 -10.10
CA GLY A 181 -10.88 -1.26 -9.64
C GLY A 181 -9.88 -2.05 -10.49
N VAL A 182 -8.75 -2.43 -9.93
CA VAL A 182 -7.76 -3.29 -10.58
C VAL A 182 -8.14 -4.74 -10.37
N MET A 183 -8.43 -5.45 -11.45
CA MET A 183 -8.87 -6.85 -11.43
C MET A 183 -7.68 -7.81 -11.43
N TRP A 184 -7.53 -8.59 -10.37
CA TRP A 184 -6.54 -9.64 -10.25
C TRP A 184 -7.19 -11.02 -10.29
N ARG A 185 -6.58 -11.99 -10.99
CA ARG A 185 -6.87 -13.41 -10.76
C ARG A 185 -6.18 -13.84 -9.46
N SER A 186 -6.77 -14.74 -8.73
CA SER A 186 -6.23 -15.30 -7.47
C SER A 186 -4.81 -15.83 -7.64
N GLU A 187 -4.56 -16.60 -8.69
CA GLU A 187 -3.23 -17.12 -9.01
C GLU A 187 -2.23 -16.00 -9.31
N ASP A 188 -2.61 -15.01 -10.12
CA ASP A 188 -1.70 -13.93 -10.51
C ASP A 188 -1.31 -13.05 -9.32
N ILE A 189 -2.27 -12.67 -8.46
CA ILE A 189 -1.96 -11.85 -7.27
C ILE A 189 -1.12 -12.62 -6.27
N PHE A 190 -1.31 -13.94 -6.13
CA PHE A 190 -0.48 -14.78 -5.28
C PHE A 190 0.99 -14.76 -5.72
N PHE A 191 1.27 -15.03 -6.99
CA PHE A 191 2.64 -15.02 -7.52
C PHE A 191 3.24 -13.62 -7.60
N ALA A 192 2.42 -12.59 -7.79
CA ALA A 192 2.90 -11.23 -7.90
C ALA A 192 3.18 -10.55 -6.56
N LEU A 193 2.40 -10.86 -5.50
CA LEU A 193 2.34 -10.04 -4.28
C LEU A 193 2.20 -10.83 -2.97
N MET A 194 1.72 -12.09 -3.00
CA MET A 194 1.36 -12.80 -1.77
C MET A 194 2.31 -13.97 -1.46
N GLY A 195 3.57 -13.86 -1.88
CA GLY A 195 4.63 -14.83 -1.54
C GLY A 195 4.69 -16.05 -2.43
N GLY A 196 4.03 -16.05 -3.60
CA GLY A 196 4.17 -17.10 -4.61
C GLY A 196 5.53 -17.14 -5.28
N VAL A 197 6.33 -16.07 -5.16
CA VAL A 197 7.73 -15.99 -5.58
C VAL A 197 8.56 -15.48 -4.40
N ASP A 198 9.64 -16.17 -4.09
CA ASP A 198 10.62 -15.70 -3.10
C ASP A 198 11.33 -14.44 -3.63
N PRO A 199 11.28 -13.31 -2.92
CA PRO A 199 11.81 -12.04 -3.43
C PRO A 199 13.34 -12.01 -3.51
N PHE A 200 14.05 -12.90 -2.82
CA PHE A 200 15.51 -12.96 -2.78
C PHE A 200 16.06 -13.98 -3.76
N THR A 201 15.53 -15.21 -3.75
CA THR A 201 15.97 -16.29 -4.66
C THR A 201 15.31 -16.21 -6.04
N ARG A 202 14.17 -15.51 -6.16
CA ARG A 202 13.34 -15.41 -7.37
C ARG A 202 12.71 -16.75 -7.81
N GLU A 203 12.72 -17.74 -6.94
CA GLU A 203 12.11 -19.03 -7.21
C GLU A 203 10.60 -19.00 -6.90
N PRO A 204 9.76 -19.46 -7.83
CA PRO A 204 8.33 -19.61 -7.56
C PRO A 204 8.07 -20.84 -6.70
N VAL A 205 7.02 -20.79 -5.89
CA VAL A 205 6.51 -21.98 -5.20
C VAL A 205 6.04 -23.03 -6.21
N LYS A 206 6.23 -24.31 -5.89
CA LYS A 206 6.00 -25.43 -6.82
C LYS A 206 4.63 -26.09 -6.65
N SER A 207 3.99 -25.88 -5.50
CA SER A 207 2.65 -26.40 -5.22
C SER A 207 1.88 -25.49 -4.30
N GLU A 208 0.54 -25.58 -4.33
CA GLU A 208 -0.36 -24.86 -3.43
C GLU A 208 -0.18 -25.22 -1.95
N PHE A 209 0.49 -26.34 -1.66
CA PHE A 209 0.77 -26.81 -0.30
C PHE A 209 2.13 -26.38 0.24
N GLU A 210 3.03 -25.87 -0.60
CA GLU A 210 4.43 -25.64 -0.22
C GLU A 210 4.56 -24.67 0.97
N GLN A 211 3.78 -23.62 1.01
CA GLN A 211 3.82 -22.65 2.13
C GLN A 211 3.28 -23.26 3.43
N SER A 212 2.18 -24.00 3.38
CA SER A 212 1.61 -24.69 4.53
C SER A 212 2.51 -25.81 5.05
N GLU A 213 3.19 -26.53 4.17
CA GLU A 213 4.20 -27.54 4.53
C GLU A 213 5.41 -26.90 5.22
N LYS A 214 5.92 -25.77 4.70
CA LYS A 214 6.97 -24.98 5.35
C LYS A 214 6.53 -24.46 6.70
N ALA A 215 5.30 -23.94 6.81
CA ALA A 215 4.73 -23.52 8.08
C ALA A 215 4.70 -24.66 9.10
N LYS A 216 4.22 -25.83 8.71
CA LYS A 216 4.17 -27.03 9.55
C LYS A 216 5.56 -27.50 10.01
N ALA A 217 6.54 -27.44 9.12
CA ALA A 217 7.92 -27.85 9.42
C ALA A 217 8.68 -26.84 10.29
N SER A 218 8.25 -25.58 10.36
CA SER A 218 8.94 -24.55 11.13
C SER A 218 8.74 -24.73 12.65
N ALA A 219 9.80 -24.53 13.43
CA ALA A 219 9.78 -24.66 14.89
C ALA A 219 9.00 -23.54 15.61
N GLY A 220 8.65 -22.45 14.91
CA GLY A 220 7.97 -21.29 15.48
C GLY A 220 7.25 -20.46 14.43
N GLN A 221 6.69 -19.35 14.89
CA GLN A 221 6.03 -18.36 14.03
C GLN A 221 6.82 -17.05 14.07
N LEU A 222 6.86 -16.35 12.96
CA LEU A 222 7.22 -14.94 12.94
C LEU A 222 5.99 -14.09 13.27
N VAL A 223 6.23 -12.97 13.95
CA VAL A 223 5.19 -12.00 14.28
C VAL A 223 5.38 -10.77 13.43
N PHE A 224 4.44 -10.54 12.53
CA PHE A 224 4.40 -9.38 11.66
C PHE A 224 3.39 -8.37 12.19
N MET A 225 3.67 -7.09 12.00
CA MET A 225 2.73 -6.02 12.25
C MET A 225 2.52 -5.20 10.97
N THR A 226 1.24 -4.95 10.64
CA THR A 226 0.84 -4.20 9.44
C THR A 226 -0.02 -2.98 9.83
N PRO A 227 0.58 -1.89 10.34
CA PRO A 227 -0.15 -0.68 10.71
C PRO A 227 -0.83 0.06 9.54
N PRO A 228 -0.33 0.00 8.28
CA PRO A 228 -1.04 0.65 7.19
C PRO A 228 -2.47 0.10 7.03
N PRO A 229 -3.41 0.93 6.54
CA PRO A 229 -4.79 0.48 6.36
C PRO A 229 -4.94 -0.71 5.41
N LEU A 230 -5.70 -1.73 5.83
CA LEU A 230 -6.00 -2.93 5.02
C LEU A 230 -6.77 -2.61 3.73
N MET A 231 -7.43 -1.46 3.67
CA MET A 231 -8.06 -0.98 2.44
C MET A 231 -7.04 -0.65 1.33
N HIS A 232 -5.74 -0.60 1.63
CA HIS A 232 -4.68 -0.40 0.64
C HIS A 232 -3.99 -1.71 0.30
N GLY A 233 -3.71 -1.91 -0.98
CA GLY A 233 -3.14 -3.15 -1.52
C GLY A 233 -1.92 -3.65 -0.75
N ALA A 234 -0.99 -2.78 -0.36
CA ALA A 234 0.23 -3.19 0.34
C ALA A 234 -0.05 -3.91 1.67
N ALA A 235 -0.90 -3.34 2.54
CA ALA A 235 -1.25 -3.97 3.82
C ALA A 235 -2.11 -5.22 3.62
N PHE A 236 -3.06 -5.16 2.68
CA PHE A 236 -3.94 -6.28 2.34
C PHE A 236 -3.14 -7.51 1.90
N VAL A 237 -2.30 -7.36 0.87
CA VAL A 237 -1.54 -8.49 0.33
C VAL A 237 -0.48 -9.00 1.31
N ALA A 238 0.17 -8.11 2.08
CA ALA A 238 1.14 -8.51 3.10
C ALA A 238 0.48 -9.31 4.22
N SER A 239 -0.72 -8.93 4.65
CA SER A 239 -1.47 -9.67 5.67
C SER A 239 -1.84 -11.07 5.20
N LEU A 240 -2.35 -11.23 3.97
CA LEU A 240 -2.65 -12.55 3.41
C LEU A 240 -1.38 -13.38 3.20
N MET A 241 -0.30 -12.80 2.69
CA MET A 241 0.99 -13.48 2.55
C MET A 241 1.46 -14.09 3.88
N ASN A 242 1.40 -13.31 4.96
CA ASN A 242 1.79 -13.78 6.29
C ASN A 242 0.90 -14.92 6.79
N LEU A 243 -0.41 -14.87 6.51
CA LEU A 243 -1.33 -15.95 6.85
C LEU A 243 -1.01 -17.24 6.06
N PHE A 244 -0.70 -17.14 4.76
CA PHE A 244 -0.33 -18.32 3.97
C PHE A 244 0.97 -18.98 4.46
N GLN A 245 1.86 -18.21 5.07
CA GLN A 245 3.13 -18.67 5.65
C GLN A 245 3.01 -19.18 7.09
N GLY A 246 1.83 -19.20 7.69
CA GLY A 246 1.63 -19.68 9.06
C GLY A 246 2.12 -18.72 10.14
N ASN A 247 2.28 -17.44 9.83
CA ASN A 247 2.77 -16.39 10.72
C ASN A 247 1.64 -15.69 11.48
N VAL A 248 2.01 -14.87 12.48
CA VAL A 248 1.09 -14.00 13.23
C VAL A 248 1.02 -12.64 12.56
N ASN A 249 -0.18 -12.10 12.36
CA ASN A 249 -0.37 -10.68 12.04
C ASN A 249 -0.91 -9.93 13.26
N VAL A 250 -0.21 -8.90 13.69
CA VAL A 250 -0.69 -7.91 14.64
C VAL A 250 -1.29 -6.75 13.84
N LEU A 251 -2.59 -6.58 13.95
CA LEU A 251 -3.34 -5.52 13.30
C LEU A 251 -3.53 -4.35 14.26
N VAL A 252 -3.47 -3.14 13.75
CA VAL A 252 -3.72 -1.90 14.50
C VAL A 252 -4.86 -1.16 13.85
N ARG A 253 -5.86 -0.78 14.64
CA ARG A 253 -7.06 -0.09 14.14
C ARG A 253 -6.72 1.25 13.51
N LYS A 254 -5.85 2.04 14.17
CA LYS A 254 -5.33 3.33 13.69
C LYS A 254 -3.83 3.41 13.96
N PHE A 255 -3.12 4.15 13.14
CA PHE A 255 -1.68 4.35 13.31
C PHE A 255 -1.42 5.35 14.44
N GLU A 256 -0.91 4.84 15.57
CA GLU A 256 -0.48 5.62 16.72
C GLU A 256 0.96 5.19 17.08
N PRO A 257 1.97 6.04 16.85
CA PRO A 257 3.38 5.64 16.95
C PRO A 257 3.78 5.05 18.30
N GLU A 258 3.31 5.61 19.41
CA GLU A 258 3.63 5.09 20.75
C GLU A 258 3.01 3.71 20.98
N GLU A 259 1.75 3.51 20.56
CA GLU A 259 1.07 2.22 20.64
C GLU A 259 1.82 1.16 19.81
N ILE A 260 2.31 1.50 18.61
CA ILE A 260 3.10 0.59 17.78
C ILE A 260 4.31 0.05 18.55
N TRP A 261 5.09 0.91 19.20
CA TRP A 261 6.25 0.48 19.97
C TRP A 261 5.89 -0.40 21.15
N ARG A 262 4.81 -0.08 21.87
CA ARG A 262 4.32 -0.91 22.99
C ARG A 262 3.79 -2.27 22.51
N LEU A 263 3.17 -2.34 21.34
CA LEU A 263 2.74 -3.59 20.73
C LEU A 263 3.92 -4.43 20.23
N ILE A 264 5.00 -3.80 19.73
CA ILE A 264 6.24 -4.51 19.36
C ILE A 264 6.82 -5.21 20.59
N GLU A 265 6.91 -4.51 21.73
CA GLU A 265 7.36 -5.09 22.97
C GLU A 265 6.43 -6.22 23.46
N ARG A 266 5.13 -5.94 23.55
CA ARG A 266 4.10 -6.86 24.08
C ARG A 266 4.01 -8.17 23.30
N HIS A 267 3.99 -8.08 21.97
CA HIS A 267 3.80 -9.23 21.10
C HIS A 267 5.08 -9.77 20.49
N LYS A 268 6.25 -9.22 20.86
CA LYS A 268 7.55 -9.61 20.33
C LYS A 268 7.58 -9.59 18.82
N VAL A 269 7.10 -8.50 18.24
CA VAL A 269 7.02 -8.32 16.79
C VAL A 269 8.41 -8.39 16.16
N ASN A 270 8.54 -9.20 15.11
CA ASN A 270 9.79 -9.39 14.37
C ASN A 270 9.92 -8.47 13.18
N SER A 271 8.80 -8.19 12.50
CA SER A 271 8.78 -7.41 11.27
C SER A 271 7.64 -6.40 11.27
N LEU A 272 7.94 -5.17 10.87
CA LEU A 272 6.98 -4.07 10.76
C LEU A 272 6.89 -3.61 9.30
N LEU A 273 5.67 -3.51 8.76
CA LEU A 273 5.41 -2.88 7.48
C LEU A 273 5.04 -1.42 7.69
N ILE A 274 5.65 -0.52 6.92
CA ILE A 274 5.34 0.92 6.93
C ILE A 274 5.13 1.48 5.52
N VAL A 275 4.69 2.72 5.45
CA VAL A 275 4.53 3.49 4.22
C VAL A 275 5.46 4.70 4.26
N GLY A 276 6.70 4.51 3.86
CA GLY A 276 7.71 5.56 3.76
C GLY A 276 7.86 6.44 4.99
N ASP A 277 8.34 7.66 4.78
CA ASP A 277 8.57 8.65 5.83
C ASP A 277 7.30 9.05 6.60
N ALA A 278 6.14 8.96 5.98
CA ALA A 278 4.87 9.30 6.63
C ALA A 278 4.60 8.47 7.91
N MET A 279 5.13 7.25 7.97
CA MET A 279 5.04 6.40 9.15
C MET A 279 6.39 6.25 9.86
N ALA A 280 7.49 6.14 9.10
CA ALA A 280 8.82 5.93 9.66
C ALA A 280 9.26 7.08 10.56
N ARG A 281 9.04 8.32 10.12
CA ARG A 281 9.48 9.50 10.86
C ARG A 281 8.75 9.65 12.20
N PRO A 282 7.41 9.63 12.28
CA PRO A 282 6.72 9.66 13.56
C PRO A 282 7.12 8.51 14.51
N LEU A 283 7.38 7.32 13.95
CA LEU A 283 7.83 6.17 14.77
C LEU A 283 9.16 6.46 15.43
N ILE A 284 10.20 6.83 14.67
CA ILE A 284 11.53 7.01 15.25
C ILE A 284 11.56 8.21 16.21
N GLU A 285 10.86 9.31 15.89
CA GLU A 285 10.77 10.48 16.76
C GLU A 285 10.04 10.18 18.07
N THR A 286 8.99 9.36 18.03
CA THR A 286 8.28 8.91 19.24
C THR A 286 9.16 8.01 20.10
N LEU A 287 9.94 7.10 19.48
CA LEU A 287 10.87 6.26 20.24
C LEU A 287 11.92 7.10 20.99
N GLU A 288 12.53 8.06 20.29
CA GLU A 288 13.49 8.98 20.89
C GLU A 288 12.87 9.80 22.04
N ALA A 289 11.61 10.23 21.90
CA ALA A 289 10.89 10.93 22.95
C ALA A 289 10.60 10.04 24.17
N LEU A 290 10.25 8.77 23.97
CA LEU A 290 10.07 7.78 25.04
C LEU A 290 11.39 7.58 25.81
N GLU A 291 12.49 7.41 25.10
CA GLU A 291 13.82 7.26 25.70
C GLU A 291 14.27 8.50 26.49
N ALA A 292 13.99 9.70 25.95
CA ALA A 292 14.28 10.97 26.62
C ALA A 292 13.48 11.13 27.94
N ARG A 293 12.29 10.50 28.05
CA ARG A 293 11.49 10.43 29.29
C ARG A 293 11.97 9.33 30.24
N GLY A 294 13.02 8.58 29.88
CA GLY A 294 13.59 7.49 30.68
C GLY A 294 12.85 6.17 30.54
N GLU A 295 11.92 6.05 29.60
CA GLU A 295 11.23 4.80 29.29
C GLU A 295 12.13 3.87 28.48
N LYS A 296 12.15 2.59 28.82
CA LYS A 296 12.93 1.56 28.13
C LYS A 296 12.01 0.43 27.72
N LEU A 297 11.84 0.25 26.42
CA LEU A 297 11.08 -0.85 25.84
C LEU A 297 12.03 -1.98 25.44
N ASP A 298 11.61 -3.23 25.66
CA ASP A 298 12.32 -4.40 25.11
C ASP A 298 11.94 -4.63 23.64
N LEU A 299 12.72 -4.04 22.77
CA LEU A 299 12.56 -4.12 21.31
C LEU A 299 13.51 -5.13 20.66
N SER A 300 14.09 -6.06 21.44
CA SER A 300 15.07 -7.05 20.96
C SER A 300 14.52 -8.00 19.88
N SER A 301 13.20 -8.17 19.81
CA SER A 301 12.52 -8.97 18.78
C SER A 301 12.41 -8.27 17.43
N PHE A 302 12.60 -6.94 17.36
CA PHE A 302 12.41 -6.15 16.14
C PHE A 302 13.61 -6.27 15.22
N LEU A 303 13.47 -7.07 14.15
CA LEU A 303 14.56 -7.48 13.25
C LEU A 303 14.41 -6.96 11.83
N SER A 304 13.19 -6.60 11.41
CA SER A 304 12.91 -6.20 10.03
C SER A 304 11.94 -5.03 9.97
N LEU A 305 12.27 -4.06 9.11
CA LEU A 305 11.42 -2.92 8.77
C LEU A 305 11.23 -2.89 7.25
N SER A 306 10.02 -3.21 6.80
CA SER A 306 9.68 -3.19 5.37
C SER A 306 8.91 -1.93 5.03
N SER A 307 9.31 -1.25 3.94
CA SER A 307 8.61 -0.08 3.42
C SER A 307 8.15 -0.31 1.99
N SER A 308 7.01 0.26 1.65
CA SER A 308 6.46 0.25 0.29
C SER A 308 5.56 1.47 0.06
N ALA A 309 5.18 1.70 -1.18
CA ALA A 309 4.16 2.66 -1.63
C ALA A 309 4.51 4.16 -1.51
N ALA A 310 5.44 4.57 -0.67
CA ALA A 310 5.92 5.95 -0.55
C ALA A 310 7.43 5.99 -0.28
N VAL A 311 8.03 7.16 -0.48
CA VAL A 311 9.47 7.34 -0.28
C VAL A 311 9.84 7.13 1.18
N PHE A 312 10.85 6.30 1.41
CA PHE A 312 11.53 6.12 2.69
C PHE A 312 12.94 6.72 2.56
N SER A 313 13.13 7.90 3.14
CA SER A 313 14.34 8.70 2.93
C SER A 313 15.57 8.09 3.60
N PRO A 314 16.78 8.26 2.99
CA PRO A 314 18.03 7.79 3.58
C PRO A 314 18.29 8.32 4.99
N ALA A 315 17.96 9.59 5.24
CA ALA A 315 18.14 10.21 6.56
C ALA A 315 17.31 9.54 7.67
N VAL A 316 16.07 9.14 7.36
CA VAL A 316 15.24 8.42 8.35
C VAL A 316 15.69 6.98 8.50
N LYS A 317 16.08 6.30 7.40
CA LYS A 317 16.70 4.96 7.46
C LYS A 317 17.93 4.92 8.36
N GLU A 318 18.80 5.94 8.25
CA GLU A 318 20.01 6.09 9.06
C GLU A 318 19.69 6.11 10.55
N ARG A 319 18.68 6.91 10.97
CA ARG A 319 18.24 6.96 12.39
C ARG A 319 17.77 5.59 12.90
N PHE A 320 17.01 4.83 12.09
CA PHE A 320 16.63 3.47 12.47
C PHE A 320 17.83 2.55 12.61
N LEU A 321 18.77 2.59 11.68
CA LEU A 321 19.98 1.74 11.70
C LEU A 321 20.96 2.13 12.81
N ASP A 322 21.01 3.39 13.21
CA ASP A 322 21.79 3.85 14.37
C ASP A 322 21.20 3.30 15.66
N ARG A 323 19.87 3.27 15.77
CA ARG A 323 19.16 2.76 16.95
C ARG A 323 19.09 1.23 17.00
N PHE A 324 18.97 0.59 15.83
CA PHE A 324 18.85 -0.86 15.66
C PHE A 324 19.92 -1.36 14.68
N PRO A 325 21.17 -1.57 15.12
CA PRO A 325 22.28 -1.91 14.22
C PRO A 325 22.09 -3.21 13.42
N ASN A 326 21.28 -4.15 13.94
CA ASN A 326 21.00 -5.44 13.31
C ASN A 326 19.68 -5.43 12.50
N LEU A 327 19.02 -4.28 12.38
CA LEU A 327 17.76 -4.16 11.65
C LEU A 327 18.00 -4.34 10.14
N VAL A 328 17.23 -5.20 9.52
CA VAL A 328 17.17 -5.33 8.08
C VAL A 328 16.05 -4.41 7.56
N ILE A 329 16.41 -3.39 6.82
CA ILE A 329 15.43 -2.52 6.16
C ILE A 329 15.26 -3.02 4.72
N THR A 330 14.01 -3.30 4.31
CA THR A 330 13.66 -3.56 2.91
C THR A 330 12.78 -2.43 2.39
N ASP A 331 13.13 -1.87 1.25
CA ASP A 331 12.34 -0.85 0.57
C ASP A 331 11.94 -1.38 -0.79
N SER A 332 10.64 -1.57 -0.99
CA SER A 332 10.09 -2.20 -2.18
C SER A 332 9.30 -1.22 -3.02
N ILE A 333 9.40 -1.39 -4.32
CA ILE A 333 8.61 -0.66 -5.30
C ILE A 333 7.57 -1.56 -5.95
N GLY A 334 6.41 -1.01 -6.17
CA GLY A 334 5.31 -1.70 -6.82
C GLY A 334 4.09 -0.78 -6.96
N ALA A 335 3.11 -1.29 -7.67
CA ALA A 335 1.82 -0.62 -7.81
C ALA A 335 0.72 -1.69 -7.83
N THR A 336 -0.51 -1.32 -7.49
CA THR A 336 -1.64 -2.24 -7.59
C THR A 336 -1.82 -2.75 -9.02
N GLU A 337 -1.48 -1.93 -10.00
CA GLU A 337 -1.58 -2.21 -11.43
C GLU A 337 -0.49 -3.15 -11.96
N SER A 338 0.65 -3.27 -11.28
CA SER A 338 1.77 -4.10 -11.75
C SER A 338 2.19 -5.18 -10.78
N GLY A 339 1.88 -5.05 -9.51
CA GLY A 339 2.43 -5.89 -8.45
C GLY A 339 3.83 -5.44 -8.02
N PHE A 340 4.64 -6.37 -7.54
CA PHE A 340 6.00 -6.13 -7.04
C PHE A 340 6.97 -5.91 -8.21
N ASN A 341 7.64 -4.76 -8.25
CA ASN A 341 8.57 -4.39 -9.31
C ASN A 341 10.04 -4.51 -8.90
N GLY A 342 10.35 -4.47 -7.63
CA GLY A 342 11.72 -4.60 -7.16
C GLY A 342 11.89 -4.21 -5.69
N LEU A 343 13.05 -4.50 -5.14
CA LEU A 343 13.40 -4.14 -3.77
C LEU A 343 14.86 -3.74 -3.63
N VAL A 344 15.16 -3.03 -2.57
CA VAL A 344 16.51 -2.85 -2.04
C VAL A 344 16.53 -3.26 -0.58
N THR A 345 17.60 -3.96 -0.17
CA THR A 345 17.89 -4.23 1.24
C THR A 345 18.93 -3.22 1.70
N VAL A 346 18.62 -2.50 2.77
CA VAL A 346 19.48 -1.45 3.32
C VAL A 346 19.98 -1.89 4.69
N SER A 347 21.29 -1.77 4.87
CA SER A 347 22.00 -1.94 6.14
C SER A 347 22.84 -0.72 6.42
N LYS A 348 23.46 -0.64 7.60
CA LYS A 348 24.36 0.46 7.95
C LYS A 348 25.57 0.58 6.98
N GLU A 349 25.98 -0.54 6.40
CA GLU A 349 27.15 -0.62 5.50
C GLU A 349 26.82 -0.13 4.07
N ASN A 350 25.56 -0.30 3.63
CA ASN A 350 25.14 0.00 2.26
C ASN A 350 24.05 1.10 2.18
N LEU A 351 23.97 1.98 3.18
CA LEU A 351 22.93 3.02 3.28
C LEU A 351 22.84 3.93 2.05
N GLY A 352 23.73 3.75 1.10
CA GLY A 352 23.64 4.25 -0.26
C GLY A 352 23.96 5.74 -0.45
N ASN A 353 24.15 6.12 -1.69
CA ASN A 353 24.35 7.49 -2.10
C ASN A 353 23.12 8.33 -1.75
N LYS A 354 23.33 9.43 -1.06
CA LYS A 354 22.27 10.36 -0.63
C LYS A 354 21.64 11.13 -1.82
N ALA A 355 22.14 10.92 -3.04
CA ALA A 355 21.72 11.60 -4.27
C ALA A 355 21.02 10.65 -5.24
N GLY A 356 19.89 11.07 -5.82
CA GLY A 356 19.10 10.34 -6.80
C GLY A 356 17.87 9.64 -6.19
N GLY A 357 16.98 9.14 -7.07
CA GLY A 357 15.80 8.38 -6.66
C GLY A 357 16.13 7.01 -6.06
N PRO A 358 15.14 6.30 -5.52
CA PRO A 358 15.33 4.96 -4.99
C PRO A 358 15.92 4.03 -6.04
N ARG A 359 17.04 3.36 -5.69
CA ARG A 359 17.71 2.38 -6.54
C ARG A 359 17.38 0.99 -6.05
N VAL A 360 16.80 0.17 -6.91
CA VAL A 360 16.29 -1.16 -6.55
C VAL A 360 16.80 -2.24 -7.48
N THR A 361 16.92 -3.45 -6.97
CA THR A 361 17.07 -4.65 -7.78
C THR A 361 15.71 -5.01 -8.37
N PRO A 362 15.58 -5.07 -9.73
CA PRO A 362 14.30 -5.38 -10.35
C PRO A 362 13.83 -6.80 -10.01
N GLY A 363 12.51 -6.99 -9.92
CA GLY A 363 11.89 -8.31 -9.87
C GLY A 363 12.13 -9.11 -11.16
N LYS A 364 11.88 -10.43 -11.10
CA LYS A 364 12.12 -11.37 -12.22
C LYS A 364 11.48 -10.91 -13.55
N ASP A 365 10.26 -10.39 -13.49
CA ASP A 365 9.47 -10.01 -14.65
C ASP A 365 9.39 -8.49 -14.85
N THR A 366 10.28 -7.73 -14.20
CA THR A 366 10.33 -6.27 -14.26
C THR A 366 11.39 -5.83 -15.25
N VAL A 367 11.00 -4.91 -16.14
CA VAL A 367 11.86 -4.28 -17.14
C VAL A 367 11.60 -2.78 -17.16
N VAL A 368 12.48 -2.01 -17.81
CA VAL A 368 12.23 -0.62 -18.18
C VAL A 368 12.06 -0.59 -19.70
N LEU A 369 10.96 -0.03 -20.20
CA LEU A 369 10.67 0.08 -21.63
C LEU A 369 10.82 1.53 -22.08
N ASP A 370 11.43 1.72 -23.27
CA ASP A 370 11.55 3.00 -23.95
C ASP A 370 10.21 3.44 -24.60
N GLU A 371 10.21 4.55 -25.32
CA GLU A 371 9.04 5.06 -26.03
C GLU A 371 8.53 4.15 -27.16
N ASN A 372 9.40 3.25 -27.65
CA ASN A 372 9.08 2.26 -28.69
C ASN A 372 8.70 0.90 -28.09
N LEU A 373 8.47 0.85 -26.76
CA LEU A 373 8.17 -0.37 -26.01
C LEU A 373 9.26 -1.45 -26.15
N ARG A 374 10.53 -1.04 -26.20
CA ARG A 374 11.70 -1.93 -26.21
C ARG A 374 12.42 -1.84 -24.87
N PRO A 375 13.00 -2.95 -24.37
CA PRO A 375 13.82 -2.90 -23.17
C PRO A 375 14.97 -1.90 -23.29
N VAL A 376 15.14 -1.07 -22.25
CA VAL A 376 16.26 -0.12 -22.13
C VAL A 376 17.52 -0.89 -21.77
N GLU A 377 18.60 -0.66 -22.54
CA GLU A 377 19.91 -1.27 -22.29
C GLU A 377 20.54 -0.72 -21.00
N PRO A 378 21.14 -1.59 -20.14
CA PRO A 378 21.82 -1.16 -18.93
C PRO A 378 22.94 -0.15 -19.22
N GLY A 379 22.99 0.92 -18.44
CA GLY A 379 24.03 1.97 -18.55
C GLY A 379 23.89 2.90 -19.75
N SER A 380 22.82 2.80 -20.53
CA SER A 380 22.60 3.65 -21.72
C SER A 380 22.23 5.11 -21.39
N GLY A 381 21.81 5.39 -20.15
CA GLY A 381 21.28 6.70 -19.76
C GLY A 381 19.89 7.02 -20.33
N VAL A 382 19.28 6.10 -21.06
CA VAL A 382 17.93 6.27 -21.60
C VAL A 382 16.90 6.18 -20.47
N VAL A 383 16.01 7.16 -20.40
CA VAL A 383 14.86 7.16 -19.50
C VAL A 383 13.71 6.40 -20.16
N GLY A 384 13.20 5.40 -19.46
CA GLY A 384 12.01 4.64 -19.87
C GLY A 384 10.98 4.57 -18.76
N LYS A 385 9.99 3.71 -18.93
CA LYS A 385 8.94 3.44 -17.93
C LYS A 385 9.11 2.04 -17.34
N VAL A 386 8.95 1.94 -16.02
CA VAL A 386 8.90 0.64 -15.35
C VAL A 386 7.71 -0.15 -15.88
N ALA A 387 7.97 -1.36 -16.29
CA ALA A 387 6.98 -2.28 -16.84
C ALA A 387 7.16 -3.68 -16.21
N ARG A 388 6.06 -4.37 -15.97
CA ARG A 388 6.07 -5.72 -15.45
C ARG A 388 5.24 -6.66 -16.31
N GLY A 389 5.83 -7.81 -16.67
CA GLY A 389 5.17 -8.91 -17.35
C GLY A 389 4.77 -10.05 -16.40
N GLY A 390 4.48 -11.23 -16.96
CA GLY A 390 4.12 -12.42 -16.19
C GLY A 390 2.76 -12.33 -15.51
N ASN A 391 2.73 -12.63 -14.21
CA ASN A 391 1.52 -12.55 -13.40
C ASN A 391 1.17 -11.08 -13.13
N ILE A 392 0.24 -10.54 -13.90
CA ILE A 392 -0.22 -9.14 -13.87
C ILE A 392 -1.74 -9.07 -13.94
N PRO A 393 -2.37 -7.95 -13.50
CA PRO A 393 -3.83 -7.79 -13.54
C PRO A 393 -4.45 -7.97 -14.92
N LEU A 394 -5.71 -8.34 -14.93
CA LEU A 394 -6.53 -8.40 -16.15
C LEU A 394 -6.73 -7.00 -16.76
N GLY A 395 -6.88 -5.98 -15.93
CA GLY A 395 -7.14 -4.61 -16.32
C GLY A 395 -7.90 -3.84 -15.25
N TYR A 396 -8.47 -2.70 -15.63
CA TYR A 396 -9.42 -1.97 -14.80
C TYR A 396 -10.84 -2.43 -15.06
N TYR A 397 -11.61 -2.59 -14.00
CA TYR A 397 -13.02 -2.93 -14.08
C TYR A 397 -13.81 -1.80 -14.77
N LYS A 398 -14.61 -2.15 -15.77
CA LYS A 398 -15.41 -1.21 -16.58
C LYS A 398 -14.64 -0.05 -17.24
N ASP A 399 -13.32 -0.17 -17.41
CA ASP A 399 -12.54 0.88 -18.07
C ASP A 399 -11.56 0.26 -19.11
N PRO A 400 -12.07 -0.20 -20.27
CA PRO A 400 -11.25 -0.83 -21.29
C PRO A 400 -10.25 0.13 -21.94
N GLU A 401 -10.58 1.43 -22.03
CA GLU A 401 -9.71 2.44 -22.61
C GLU A 401 -8.46 2.65 -21.73
N LYS A 402 -8.65 2.87 -20.44
CA LYS A 402 -7.52 3.01 -19.49
C LYS A 402 -6.76 1.70 -19.35
N THR A 403 -7.44 0.57 -19.45
CA THR A 403 -6.80 -0.75 -19.48
C THR A 403 -5.81 -0.84 -20.65
N ALA A 404 -6.22 -0.50 -21.86
CA ALA A 404 -5.35 -0.55 -23.04
C ALA A 404 -4.15 0.42 -22.93
N GLN A 405 -4.30 1.54 -22.23
CA GLN A 405 -3.20 2.49 -21.97
C GLN A 405 -2.20 2.00 -20.93
N THR A 406 -2.66 1.20 -19.97
CA THR A 406 -1.83 0.75 -18.82
C THR A 406 -1.21 -0.62 -19.06
N TRP A 407 -1.93 -1.54 -19.68
CA TRP A 407 -1.42 -2.88 -20.04
C TRP A 407 -1.18 -2.95 -21.54
N VAL A 408 0.08 -2.82 -21.92
CA VAL A 408 0.51 -2.73 -23.32
C VAL A 408 1.13 -4.04 -23.80
N THR A 409 1.09 -4.30 -25.10
CA THR A 409 1.87 -5.36 -25.72
C THR A 409 3.16 -4.75 -26.25
N ALA A 410 4.30 -5.20 -25.74
CA ALA A 410 5.60 -4.68 -26.11
C ALA A 410 6.13 -5.29 -27.43
N ALA A 411 7.28 -4.81 -27.89
CA ALA A 411 7.90 -5.26 -29.16
C ALA A 411 8.26 -6.76 -29.15
N ASP A 412 8.43 -7.37 -27.98
CA ASP A 412 8.68 -8.81 -27.80
C ASP A 412 7.39 -9.66 -27.85
N GLY A 413 6.24 -9.04 -28.07
CA GLY A 413 4.93 -9.70 -28.13
C GLY A 413 4.32 -10.02 -26.75
N LYS A 414 4.99 -9.69 -25.65
CA LYS A 414 4.47 -9.93 -24.31
C LYS A 414 3.64 -8.76 -23.79
N ARG A 415 2.69 -9.09 -22.92
CA ARG A 415 1.86 -8.11 -22.23
C ARG A 415 2.55 -7.61 -20.96
N TYR A 416 2.62 -6.30 -20.79
CA TYR A 416 3.23 -5.64 -19.66
C TYR A 416 2.25 -4.63 -19.02
N ALA A 417 2.24 -4.60 -17.68
CA ALA A 417 1.65 -3.52 -16.90
C ALA A 417 2.64 -2.36 -16.79
N MET A 418 2.26 -1.17 -17.19
CA MET A 418 3.10 0.03 -17.23
C MET A 418 2.35 1.22 -16.61
N PRO A 419 2.30 1.34 -15.25
CA PRO A 419 1.47 2.33 -14.55
C PRO A 419 1.98 3.77 -14.65
N GLY A 420 3.17 4.00 -15.23
CA GLY A 420 3.68 5.32 -15.55
C GLY A 420 4.83 5.83 -14.67
N ASP A 421 5.48 4.96 -13.91
CA ASP A 421 6.70 5.29 -13.17
C ASP A 421 7.89 5.32 -14.13
N PHE A 422 8.64 6.43 -14.16
CA PHE A 422 9.85 6.59 -14.98
C PHE A 422 11.09 6.09 -14.25
N ALA A 423 12.02 5.53 -15.02
CA ALA A 423 13.25 4.96 -14.47
C ALA A 423 14.39 4.94 -15.50
N MET A 424 15.61 4.78 -15.00
CA MET A 424 16.79 4.40 -15.77
C MET A 424 17.29 3.04 -15.33
N VAL A 425 17.94 2.31 -16.26
CA VAL A 425 18.63 1.06 -15.95
C VAL A 425 20.11 1.37 -15.82
N GLU A 426 20.65 1.13 -14.62
CA GLU A 426 22.07 1.34 -14.31
C GLU A 426 22.93 0.27 -14.98
N ALA A 427 24.24 0.52 -15.08
CA ALA A 427 25.19 -0.41 -15.72
C ALA A 427 25.24 -1.80 -15.06
N ASP A 428 24.89 -1.90 -13.76
CA ASP A 428 24.82 -3.16 -13.02
C ASP A 428 23.44 -3.84 -13.09
N GLY A 429 22.51 -3.29 -13.90
CA GLY A 429 21.15 -3.81 -14.07
C GLY A 429 20.15 -3.43 -12.98
N THR A 430 20.56 -2.65 -11.97
CA THR A 430 19.60 -2.06 -11.03
C THR A 430 18.79 -0.96 -11.70
N ILE A 431 17.64 -0.62 -11.12
CA ILE A 431 16.73 0.40 -11.63
C ILE A 431 16.73 1.58 -10.68
N THR A 432 17.02 2.78 -11.19
CA THR A 432 16.89 4.05 -10.48
C THR A 432 15.54 4.68 -10.85
N LEU A 433 14.65 4.82 -9.87
CA LEU A 433 13.35 5.46 -10.07
C LEU A 433 13.51 6.97 -10.15
N LEU A 434 12.82 7.58 -11.10
CA LEU A 434 12.82 9.04 -11.30
C LEU A 434 11.51 9.70 -10.85
N GLY A 435 10.44 8.90 -10.68
CA GLY A 435 9.12 9.37 -10.27
C GLY A 435 8.03 9.15 -11.31
N ARG A 436 6.82 9.63 -11.02
CA ARG A 436 5.65 9.46 -11.90
C ARG A 436 5.55 10.53 -12.96
N GLY A 437 5.32 10.12 -14.20
CA GLY A 437 5.19 11.04 -15.33
C GLY A 437 4.00 12.00 -15.26
N SER A 438 2.95 11.64 -14.54
CA SER A 438 1.76 12.50 -14.35
C SER A 438 2.03 13.75 -13.52
N VAL A 439 3.12 13.78 -12.75
CA VAL A 439 3.54 14.92 -11.92
C VAL A 439 4.86 15.54 -12.38
N CYS A 440 5.42 15.05 -13.49
CA CYS A 440 6.66 15.58 -14.06
C CYS A 440 6.50 17.06 -14.44
N ILE A 441 7.43 17.90 -14.00
CA ILE A 441 7.46 19.33 -14.27
C ILE A 441 8.28 19.57 -15.53
N ASN A 442 7.70 20.27 -16.51
CA ASN A 442 8.39 20.65 -17.73
C ASN A 442 8.87 22.09 -17.62
N THR A 443 10.14 22.31 -17.30
CA THR A 443 10.73 23.62 -17.11
C THR A 443 11.78 23.90 -18.19
N GLY A 444 11.48 24.84 -19.08
CA GLY A 444 12.43 25.24 -20.16
C GLY A 444 12.82 24.11 -21.12
N GLY A 445 11.95 23.13 -21.32
CA GLY A 445 12.22 21.94 -22.15
C GLY A 445 12.86 20.77 -21.40
N GLU A 446 13.26 20.97 -20.14
CA GLU A 446 13.81 19.93 -19.27
C GLU A 446 12.72 19.30 -18.39
N LYS A 447 12.86 18.00 -18.11
CA LYS A 447 11.95 17.27 -17.22
C LYS A 447 12.52 17.25 -15.80
N VAL A 448 11.71 17.68 -14.84
CA VAL A 448 12.02 17.61 -13.41
C VAL A 448 10.99 16.70 -12.73
N TYR A 449 11.48 15.69 -12.04
CA TYR A 449 10.64 14.78 -11.27
C TYR A 449 10.54 15.29 -9.83
N PRO A 450 9.33 15.57 -9.32
CA PRO A 450 9.13 16.12 -7.99
C PRO A 450 9.88 15.38 -6.90
N GLU A 451 9.85 14.06 -6.93
CA GLU A 451 10.42 13.20 -5.90
C GLU A 451 11.94 13.40 -5.73
N GLU A 452 12.67 13.69 -6.79
CA GLU A 452 14.12 14.00 -6.70
C GLU A 452 14.36 15.28 -5.90
N VAL A 453 13.54 16.29 -6.18
CA VAL A 453 13.65 17.60 -5.52
C VAL A 453 13.18 17.52 -4.07
N GLU A 454 12.09 16.81 -3.81
CA GLU A 454 11.57 16.54 -2.47
C GLU A 454 12.60 15.84 -1.60
N GLN A 455 13.33 14.86 -2.13
CA GLN A 455 14.38 14.17 -1.39
C GLN A 455 15.54 15.10 -1.05
N ALA A 456 15.98 15.93 -2.01
CA ALA A 456 17.04 16.90 -1.77
C ALA A 456 16.65 17.93 -0.70
N LEU A 457 15.40 18.41 -0.72
CA LEU A 457 14.87 19.33 0.29
C LEU A 457 14.77 18.68 1.67
N LYS A 458 14.24 17.44 1.75
CA LYS A 458 14.11 16.69 3.00
C LYS A 458 15.42 16.27 3.63
N ALA A 459 16.52 16.31 2.89
CA ALA A 459 17.86 16.12 3.44
C ALA A 459 18.34 17.34 4.26
N HIS A 460 17.71 18.51 4.10
CA HIS A 460 18.04 19.70 4.89
C HIS A 460 17.56 19.55 6.34
N PRO A 461 18.40 19.87 7.35
CA PRO A 461 18.08 19.63 8.77
C PRO A 461 16.80 20.32 9.26
N ALA A 462 16.47 21.52 8.73
CA ALA A 462 15.30 22.27 9.12
C ALA A 462 13.99 21.72 8.49
N VAL A 463 14.06 20.93 7.41
CA VAL A 463 12.86 20.46 6.69
C VAL A 463 12.30 19.21 7.35
N PHE A 464 11.02 19.26 7.72
CA PHE A 464 10.26 18.10 8.19
C PHE A 464 9.72 17.31 7.02
N ASP A 465 8.99 17.98 6.09
CA ASP A 465 8.44 17.36 4.88
C ASP A 465 8.42 18.35 3.71
N ALA A 466 8.35 17.85 2.49
CA ALA A 466 8.29 18.65 1.27
C ALA A 466 7.47 17.96 0.19
N VAL A 467 6.69 18.77 -0.56
CA VAL A 467 6.00 18.38 -1.80
C VAL A 467 6.34 19.40 -2.87
N VAL A 468 6.71 18.92 -4.06
CA VAL A 468 7.17 19.77 -5.16
C VAL A 468 6.22 19.69 -6.34
N VAL A 469 5.87 20.84 -6.89
CA VAL A 469 4.90 20.94 -8.01
C VAL A 469 5.39 21.91 -9.09
N GLY A 470 4.90 21.71 -10.32
CA GLY A 470 5.06 22.65 -11.41
C GLY A 470 3.97 23.71 -11.40
N VAL A 471 4.32 24.96 -11.23
CA VAL A 471 3.40 26.08 -11.39
C VAL A 471 3.66 26.81 -12.71
N PRO A 472 2.64 27.44 -13.35
CA PRO A 472 2.82 28.16 -14.60
C PRO A 472 3.89 29.22 -14.52
N ASP A 473 4.70 29.37 -15.58
CA ASP A 473 5.74 30.38 -15.71
C ASP A 473 5.83 30.84 -17.18
N GLU A 474 5.81 32.14 -17.42
CA GLU A 474 5.80 32.71 -18.78
C GLU A 474 7.08 32.39 -19.56
N ARG A 475 8.23 32.29 -18.89
CA ARG A 475 9.52 32.06 -19.53
C ARG A 475 9.83 30.58 -19.72
N TRP A 476 9.45 29.73 -18.74
CA TRP A 476 9.87 28.34 -18.66
C TRP A 476 8.73 27.35 -18.96
N GLY A 477 7.50 27.85 -19.21
CA GLY A 477 6.29 27.04 -19.28
C GLY A 477 5.83 26.64 -17.87
N GLN A 478 6.70 26.00 -17.12
CA GLN A 478 6.51 25.74 -15.69
C GLN A 478 7.80 26.05 -14.93
N LYS A 479 7.66 26.53 -13.70
CA LYS A 479 8.75 26.61 -12.71
C LYS A 479 8.52 25.61 -11.59
N VAL A 480 9.60 25.19 -10.96
CA VAL A 480 9.58 24.29 -9.80
C VAL A 480 9.21 25.09 -8.56
N ALA A 481 8.11 24.74 -7.91
CA ALA A 481 7.66 25.32 -6.64
C ALA A 481 7.72 24.23 -5.54
N ALA A 482 8.27 24.58 -4.38
CA ALA A 482 8.35 23.71 -3.22
C ALA A 482 7.35 24.16 -2.15
N VAL A 483 6.53 23.23 -1.68
CA VAL A 483 5.70 23.38 -0.47
C VAL A 483 6.42 22.65 0.65
N VAL A 484 6.77 23.35 1.71
CA VAL A 484 7.65 22.85 2.77
C VAL A 484 7.00 23.01 4.14
N GLU A 485 7.07 21.96 4.93
CA GLU A 485 6.81 21.94 6.36
C GLU A 485 8.16 21.90 7.09
N PHE A 486 8.42 22.90 7.93
CA PHE A 486 9.63 22.94 8.75
C PHE A 486 9.44 22.22 10.08
N ARG A 487 10.55 21.79 10.67
CA ARG A 487 10.55 21.26 12.02
C ARG A 487 10.18 22.34 13.03
N PRO A 488 9.57 21.98 14.17
CA PRO A 488 9.27 22.94 15.21
C PRO A 488 10.48 23.78 15.62
N GLY A 489 10.33 25.10 15.55
CA GLY A 489 11.40 26.05 15.89
C GLY A 489 12.51 26.19 14.86
N CYS A 490 12.39 25.58 13.69
CA CYS A 490 13.32 25.72 12.58
C CYS A 490 12.68 26.48 11.43
N ASP A 491 13.52 27.16 10.62
CA ASP A 491 13.16 27.72 9.34
C ASP A 491 14.38 27.68 8.40
N ALA A 492 14.18 27.94 7.13
CA ALA A 492 15.22 28.17 6.14
C ALA A 492 14.65 29.03 4.99
N THR A 493 15.51 29.80 4.39
CA THR A 493 15.20 30.59 3.20
C THR A 493 15.22 29.71 1.95
N LEU A 494 14.58 30.18 0.88
CA LEU A 494 14.66 29.52 -0.42
C LEU A 494 16.12 29.32 -0.89
N GLU A 495 16.98 30.33 -0.68
CA GLU A 495 18.38 30.25 -1.14
C GLU A 495 19.18 29.23 -0.31
N GLU A 496 18.99 29.13 0.99
CA GLU A 496 19.62 28.11 1.84
C GLU A 496 19.20 26.70 1.40
N LEU A 497 17.91 26.47 1.14
CA LEU A 497 17.41 25.20 0.63
C LEU A 497 17.98 24.88 -0.76
N ARG A 498 18.09 25.88 -1.63
CA ARG A 498 18.69 25.73 -2.97
C ARG A 498 20.17 25.39 -2.89
N GLU A 499 20.92 26.09 -2.04
CA GLU A 499 22.35 25.82 -1.88
C GLU A 499 22.60 24.42 -1.34
N HIS A 500 21.83 24.02 -0.33
CA HIS A 500 21.87 22.64 0.17
C HIS A 500 21.55 21.63 -0.93
N SER A 501 20.48 21.87 -1.70
CA SER A 501 20.01 20.95 -2.74
C SER A 501 20.97 20.87 -3.93
N ARG A 502 21.81 21.89 -4.21
CA ARG A 502 22.82 21.87 -5.28
C ARG A 502 23.86 20.75 -5.11
N ALA A 503 24.09 20.32 -3.89
CA ALA A 503 24.96 19.18 -3.63
C ALA A 503 24.36 17.84 -4.09
N HIS A 504 23.06 17.81 -4.38
CA HIS A 504 22.30 16.58 -4.62
C HIS A 504 21.65 16.50 -5.99
N ILE A 505 21.23 17.66 -6.57
CA ILE A 505 20.51 17.72 -7.85
C ILE A 505 21.02 18.84 -8.76
N ALA A 506 20.81 18.69 -10.06
CA ALA A 506 21.22 19.67 -11.07
C ALA A 506 20.50 21.02 -10.87
N GLY A 507 21.19 22.13 -11.21
CA GLY A 507 20.73 23.49 -10.95
C GLY A 507 19.36 23.86 -11.57
N TYR A 508 18.99 23.29 -12.72
CA TYR A 508 17.69 23.53 -13.35
C TYR A 508 16.51 22.89 -12.61
N LYS A 509 16.77 21.89 -11.75
CA LYS A 509 15.79 21.20 -10.90
C LYS A 509 15.48 21.95 -9.61
N LEU A 510 16.32 22.93 -9.22
CA LEU A 510 16.16 23.65 -7.97
C LEU A 510 14.87 24.44 -7.92
N PRO A 511 14.17 24.46 -6.76
CA PRO A 511 12.97 25.26 -6.59
C PRO A 511 13.23 26.74 -6.86
N ARG A 512 12.29 27.38 -7.54
CA ARG A 512 12.28 28.84 -7.78
C ARG A 512 11.31 29.56 -6.88
N GLU A 513 10.47 28.81 -6.18
CA GLU A 513 9.43 29.32 -5.29
C GLU A 513 9.31 28.42 -4.07
N LEU A 514 9.13 29.00 -2.90
CA LEU A 514 8.98 28.32 -1.62
C LEU A 514 7.69 28.76 -0.94
N HIS A 515 6.83 27.81 -0.63
CA HIS A 515 5.62 27.98 0.16
C HIS A 515 5.78 27.23 1.48
N VAL A 516 5.64 27.96 2.59
CA VAL A 516 5.79 27.37 3.93
C VAL A 516 4.41 27.11 4.51
N VAL A 517 4.20 25.90 5.00
CA VAL A 517 2.95 25.46 5.63
C VAL A 517 3.22 24.89 7.01
N ASP A 518 2.20 24.95 7.88
CA ASP A 518 2.27 24.32 9.21
C ASP A 518 2.24 22.79 9.13
N ARG A 519 1.57 22.25 8.09
CA ARG A 519 1.46 20.82 7.85
C ARG A 519 1.25 20.52 6.37
N ILE A 520 1.97 19.54 5.86
CA ILE A 520 1.76 19.01 4.51
C ILE A 520 0.62 17.99 4.51
N GLU A 521 -0.32 18.17 3.57
CA GLU A 521 -1.39 17.22 3.37
C GLU A 521 -0.90 16.02 2.55
N ARG A 522 -1.28 14.83 3.02
CA ARG A 522 -1.01 13.57 2.35
C ARG A 522 -2.27 12.75 2.22
N SER A 523 -2.31 11.96 1.15
CA SER A 523 -3.38 10.98 0.99
C SER A 523 -3.40 9.99 2.17
N PRO A 524 -4.51 9.28 2.39
CA PRO A 524 -4.63 8.25 3.41
C PRO A 524 -3.55 7.17 3.36
N SER A 525 -2.98 6.94 2.19
CA SER A 525 -1.87 6.01 1.96
C SER A 525 -0.49 6.62 2.19
N GLY A 526 -0.40 7.83 2.78
CA GLY A 526 0.86 8.54 3.00
C GLY A 526 1.48 9.16 1.75
N LYS A 527 0.85 9.04 0.58
CA LYS A 527 1.35 9.63 -0.67
C LYS A 527 1.15 11.14 -0.68
N PRO A 528 2.09 11.92 -1.32
CA PRO A 528 1.92 13.35 -1.50
C PRO A 528 0.60 13.69 -2.21
N ASP A 529 -0.10 14.71 -1.74
CA ASP A 529 -1.26 15.28 -2.43
C ASP A 529 -0.78 16.42 -3.36
N TYR A 530 -0.36 16.04 -4.57
CA TYR A 530 0.12 17.00 -5.58
C TYR A 530 -0.97 17.98 -6.03
N PRO A 531 -2.25 17.60 -6.20
CA PRO A 531 -3.34 18.55 -6.48
C PRO A 531 -3.48 19.64 -5.42
N TRP A 532 -3.49 19.25 -4.14
CA TRP A 532 -3.52 20.19 -3.02
C TRP A 532 -2.30 21.14 -3.06
N ALA A 533 -1.09 20.59 -3.15
CA ALA A 533 0.14 21.37 -3.18
C ALA A 533 0.18 22.35 -4.37
N LYS A 534 -0.34 21.94 -5.53
CA LYS A 534 -0.43 22.79 -6.72
C LYS A 534 -1.41 23.93 -6.53
N THR A 535 -2.62 23.64 -6.02
CA THR A 535 -3.62 24.67 -5.72
C THR A 535 -3.07 25.68 -4.73
N LEU A 536 -2.37 25.22 -3.69
CA LEU A 536 -1.72 26.06 -2.70
C LEU A 536 -0.65 26.96 -3.33
N ALA A 537 0.25 26.39 -4.13
CA ALA A 537 1.31 27.13 -4.79
C ALA A 537 0.78 28.17 -5.80
N GLU A 538 -0.33 27.88 -6.49
CA GLU A 538 -0.97 28.81 -7.43
C GLU A 538 -1.80 29.90 -6.73
N SER A 539 -2.27 29.70 -5.49
CA SER A 539 -3.16 30.65 -4.78
C SER A 539 -2.46 31.89 -4.24
N GLY A 540 -1.15 31.87 -4.08
CA GLY A 540 -0.34 33.00 -3.56
C GLY A 540 -0.61 33.41 -2.10
N ASN A 541 -1.40 32.66 -1.36
CA ASN A 541 -1.92 33.03 -0.03
C ASN A 541 -1.03 32.63 1.16
N TYR A 542 0.18 32.15 0.91
CA TYR A 542 1.09 31.68 1.94
C TYR A 542 2.43 32.43 1.89
N ARG A 543 3.27 32.29 2.92
CA ARG A 543 4.58 32.93 3.01
C ARG A 543 5.42 32.52 1.81
N VAL A 544 5.46 33.37 0.79
CA VAL A 544 6.18 33.12 -0.47
C VAL A 544 7.55 33.79 -0.38
N ALA A 545 8.61 33.00 -0.49
CA ALA A 545 9.96 33.52 -0.77
C ALA A 545 10.26 33.26 -2.25
N VAL A 546 10.32 34.30 -3.05
CA VAL A 546 10.65 34.23 -4.48
C VAL A 546 12.11 34.61 -4.64
N SER A 547 12.88 33.80 -5.38
CA SER A 547 14.22 34.19 -5.82
C SER A 547 14.12 35.22 -6.96
N PRO A 548 14.88 36.32 -6.96
CA PRO A 548 14.83 37.33 -7.99
C PRO A 548 15.23 36.83 -9.39
#